data_d4b2150f8eef90e5e1cc11a3bbeffc90
#
_entry.id   d4b2150f8eef90e5e1cc11a3bbeffc90
#
_cell.length_a   1.000
_cell.length_b   1.000
_cell.length_c   1.000
_cell.angle_alpha   90.00
_cell.angle_beta   90.00
_cell.angle_gamma   90.00
#
_symmetry.space_group_name_H-M   'P 1'
#
loop_
_entity.id
_entity.type
_entity.pdbx_description
1 polymer ?
#
loop_
_entity_poly.entity_id
_entity_poly.type
_entity_poly.pdbx_seq_one_letter_code
_entity_poly.pdbx_strand_id
1 'polypeptide(L)'
;ASDVYKRQDLVDVVRQSLADKGNVLLEEISQSYDRKDKDSFGKQSQQFLELILAQDSLLSTRKEFSVSSWLNAARSLGTTEEEKKLYEWNASALITVWGDSIAANRGGLHDYSHREWSGILKDLYYQRWKTFFEQKQRELDGKLDQSAEEPINFYGMEKAWAEKNKTADSSDHKSQTVIETAKSVYRTAIEAK
;
A
#
# COMPACT_ATOMS: atom_id res chain seq x y z
N ALA A 1 19.81 -16.05 17.62
CA ALA A 1 18.33 -16.15 17.69
C ALA A 1 17.72 -14.88 18.31
N SER A 2 18.22 -14.40 19.46
CA SER A 2 17.63 -13.24 20.16
C SER A 2 17.65 -11.93 19.37
N ASP A 3 18.64 -11.69 18.52
CA ASP A 3 18.80 -10.45 17.75
C ASP A 3 17.82 -10.38 16.55
N VAL A 4 17.51 -11.53 15.94
CA VAL A 4 16.55 -11.62 14.84
C VAL A 4 15.14 -11.30 15.33
N TYR A 5 14.71 -11.83 16.48
CA TYR A 5 13.40 -11.54 17.08
C TYR A 5 13.25 -10.06 17.48
N LYS A 6 14.30 -9.50 18.11
CA LYS A 6 14.29 -8.06 18.47
C LYS A 6 14.13 -7.12 17.26
N ARG A 7 14.70 -7.48 16.11
CA ARG A 7 14.55 -6.71 14.89
C ARG A 7 13.15 -6.84 14.31
N GLN A 8 12.53 -8.01 14.41
CA GLN A 8 11.15 -8.20 13.99
C GLN A 8 10.19 -7.43 14.90
N ASP A 9 10.35 -7.56 16.22
CA ASP A 9 9.56 -6.81 17.20
C ASP A 9 9.64 -5.30 16.96
N LEU A 10 10.84 -4.78 16.63
CA LEU A 10 11.01 -3.37 16.30
C LEU A 10 10.20 -2.96 15.06
N VAL A 11 10.21 -3.78 14.01
CA VAL A 11 9.41 -3.52 12.80
C VAL A 11 7.92 -3.51 13.15
N ASP A 12 7.46 -4.49 13.92
CA ASP A 12 6.05 -4.60 14.30
C ASP A 12 5.59 -3.41 15.15
N VAL A 13 6.39 -2.95 16.11
CA VAL A 13 6.08 -1.78 16.94
C VAL A 13 6.02 -0.50 16.10
N VAL A 14 7.01 -0.27 15.23
CA VAL A 14 7.03 0.94 14.39
C VAL A 14 5.90 0.90 13.36
N ARG A 15 5.61 -0.26 12.76
CA ARG A 15 4.47 -0.46 11.86
C ARG A 15 3.16 -0.11 12.54
N GLN A 16 2.95 -0.58 13.77
CA GLN A 16 1.74 -0.24 14.54
C GLN A 16 1.65 1.27 14.80
N SER A 17 2.75 1.91 15.16
CA SER A 17 2.79 3.36 15.40
C SER A 17 2.47 4.15 14.12
N LEU A 18 2.90 3.68 12.95
CA LEU A 18 2.53 4.29 11.65
C LEU A 18 1.03 4.13 11.37
N ALA A 19 0.47 2.95 11.65
CA ALA A 19 -0.97 2.69 11.47
C ALA A 19 -1.81 3.58 12.39
N ASP A 20 -1.43 3.73 13.65
CA ASP A 20 -2.11 4.60 14.62
C ASP A 20 -2.07 6.08 14.16
N LYS A 21 -0.92 6.56 13.70
CA LYS A 21 -0.79 7.90 13.11
C LYS A 21 -1.63 8.05 11.84
N GLY A 22 -1.68 7.01 11.00
CA GLY A 22 -2.52 6.97 9.80
C GLY A 22 -4.00 7.12 10.12
N ASN A 23 -4.49 6.45 11.16
CA ASN A 23 -5.88 6.57 11.60
C ASN A 23 -6.21 8.00 12.05
N VAL A 24 -5.31 8.63 12.83
CA VAL A 24 -5.49 10.04 13.25
C VAL A 24 -5.53 10.96 12.03
N LEU A 25 -4.61 10.80 11.08
CA LEU A 25 -4.60 11.61 9.86
C LEU A 25 -5.86 11.42 9.02
N LEU A 26 -6.40 10.20 8.90
CA LEU A 26 -7.64 9.96 8.15
C LEU A 26 -8.83 10.67 8.78
N GLU A 27 -8.90 10.72 10.11
CA GLU A 27 -9.92 11.49 10.81
C GLU A 27 -9.77 13.00 10.55
N GLU A 28 -8.55 13.53 10.64
CA GLU A 28 -8.26 14.94 10.34
C GLU A 28 -8.57 15.30 8.87
N ILE A 29 -8.24 14.41 7.92
CA ILE A 29 -8.55 14.56 6.49
C ILE A 29 -10.06 14.64 6.28
N SER A 30 -10.83 13.72 6.90
CA SER A 30 -12.29 13.72 6.82
C SER A 30 -12.87 15.03 7.36
N GLN A 31 -12.42 15.49 8.52
CA GLN A 31 -12.87 16.75 9.11
C GLN A 31 -12.52 17.96 8.25
N SER A 32 -11.35 17.98 7.63
CA SER A 32 -10.94 19.08 6.74
C SER A 32 -11.77 19.09 5.46
N TYR A 33 -12.10 17.92 4.92
CA TYR A 33 -13.01 17.78 3.77
C TYR A 33 -14.41 18.32 4.11
N ASP A 34 -14.99 17.92 5.25
CA ASP A 34 -16.33 18.34 5.69
C ASP A 34 -16.41 19.85 5.91
N ARG A 35 -15.34 20.46 6.45
CA ARG A 35 -15.21 21.91 6.61
C ARG A 35 -14.88 22.68 5.33
N LYS A 36 -14.63 21.96 4.22
CA LYS A 36 -14.16 22.52 2.94
C LYS A 36 -12.83 23.29 3.06
N ASP A 37 -11.99 22.88 4.01
CA ASP A 37 -10.64 23.41 4.22
C ASP A 37 -9.66 22.72 3.27
N LYS A 38 -9.52 23.31 2.08
CA LYS A 38 -8.72 22.75 0.97
C LYS A 38 -7.25 22.60 1.30
N ASP A 39 -6.70 23.56 2.02
CA ASP A 39 -5.25 23.61 2.31
C ASP A 39 -4.89 22.54 3.35
N SER A 40 -5.68 22.43 4.43
CA SER A 40 -5.51 21.38 5.43
C SER A 40 -5.73 19.99 4.84
N PHE A 41 -6.78 19.81 4.02
CA PHE A 41 -7.05 18.56 3.32
C PHE A 41 -5.86 18.13 2.46
N GLY A 42 -5.34 19.02 1.63
CA GLY A 42 -4.20 18.73 0.75
C GLY A 42 -2.94 18.37 1.53
N LYS A 43 -2.62 19.13 2.59
CA LYS A 43 -1.46 18.88 3.44
C LYS A 43 -1.55 17.53 4.16
N GLN A 44 -2.68 17.25 4.79
CA GLN A 44 -2.90 16.02 5.56
C GLN A 44 -2.93 14.78 4.65
N SER A 45 -3.55 14.88 3.47
CA SER A 45 -3.54 13.83 2.45
C SER A 45 -2.12 13.50 2.00
N GLN A 46 -1.29 14.51 1.78
CA GLN A 46 0.12 14.29 1.43
C GLN A 46 0.88 13.60 2.57
N GLN A 47 0.67 14.01 3.82
CA GLN A 47 1.27 13.35 4.99
C GLN A 47 0.86 11.88 5.09
N PHE A 48 -0.42 11.57 4.83
CA PHE A 48 -0.89 10.18 4.81
C PHE A 48 -0.21 9.34 3.72
N LEU A 49 -0.06 9.90 2.52
CA LEU A 49 0.66 9.23 1.43
C LEU A 49 2.13 8.96 1.79
N GLU A 50 2.78 9.88 2.49
CA GLU A 50 4.15 9.72 2.98
C GLU A 50 4.26 8.62 4.04
N LEU A 51 3.22 8.44 4.91
CA LEU A 51 3.18 7.30 5.84
C LEU A 51 3.16 5.96 5.12
N ILE A 52 2.40 5.82 4.02
CA ILE A 52 2.37 4.59 3.23
C ILE A 52 3.77 4.28 2.69
N LEU A 53 4.49 5.27 2.16
CA LEU A 53 5.84 5.09 1.65
C LEU A 53 6.85 4.79 2.77
N ALA A 54 6.69 5.40 3.93
CA ALA A 54 7.50 5.13 5.12
C ALA A 54 7.30 3.68 5.60
N GLN A 55 6.07 3.20 5.62
CA GLN A 55 5.75 1.81 5.97
C GLN A 55 6.33 0.83 4.95
N ASP A 56 6.19 1.12 3.65
CA ASP A 56 6.82 0.31 2.59
C ASP A 56 8.33 0.21 2.78
N SER A 57 8.99 1.33 3.06
CA SER A 57 10.43 1.38 3.31
C SER A 57 10.83 0.57 4.56
N LEU A 58 10.07 0.66 5.65
CA LEU A 58 10.30 -0.13 6.87
C LEU A 58 10.19 -1.61 6.58
N LEU A 59 9.10 -2.03 5.95
CA LEU A 59 8.80 -3.43 5.66
C LEU A 59 9.78 -4.04 4.64
N SER A 60 10.35 -3.23 3.73
CA SER A 60 11.36 -3.68 2.77
C SER A 60 12.66 -4.16 3.42
N THR A 61 12.89 -3.82 4.70
CA THR A 61 14.05 -4.30 5.46
C THR A 61 13.94 -5.79 5.85
N ARG A 62 12.77 -6.41 5.65
CA ARG A 62 12.48 -7.79 6.05
C ARG A 62 11.81 -8.55 4.92
N LYS A 63 12.44 -9.65 4.50
CA LYS A 63 11.92 -10.51 3.42
C LYS A 63 10.53 -11.09 3.71
N GLU A 64 10.20 -11.28 4.99
CA GLU A 64 8.92 -11.82 5.46
C GLU A 64 7.75 -10.87 5.17
N PHE A 65 8.04 -9.57 5.02
CA PHE A 65 7.08 -8.53 4.70
C PHE A 65 7.24 -7.99 3.26
N SER A 66 7.83 -8.77 2.36
CA SER A 66 8.01 -8.40 0.96
C SER A 66 7.06 -9.19 0.06
N VAL A 67 6.33 -8.47 -0.79
CA VAL A 67 5.48 -9.10 -1.80
C VAL A 67 6.30 -9.94 -2.79
N SER A 68 7.55 -9.57 -3.04
CA SER A 68 8.45 -10.33 -3.91
C SER A 68 8.70 -11.74 -3.38
N SER A 69 8.79 -11.93 -2.05
CA SER A 69 8.96 -13.25 -1.45
C SER A 69 7.78 -14.18 -1.75
N TRP A 70 6.56 -13.64 -1.67
CA TRP A 70 5.32 -14.35 -2.00
C TRP A 70 5.25 -14.72 -3.48
N LEU A 71 5.49 -13.76 -4.37
CA LEU A 71 5.43 -13.96 -5.81
C LEU A 71 6.52 -14.92 -6.31
N ASN A 72 7.75 -14.80 -5.80
CA ASN A 72 8.85 -15.69 -6.15
C ASN A 72 8.59 -17.12 -5.67
N ALA A 73 8.00 -17.32 -4.49
CA ALA A 73 7.62 -18.64 -4.00
C ALA A 73 6.58 -19.30 -4.93
N ALA A 74 5.55 -18.56 -5.35
CA ALA A 74 4.57 -19.06 -6.31
C ALA A 74 5.20 -19.38 -7.67
N ARG A 75 6.04 -18.50 -8.19
CA ARG A 75 6.75 -18.65 -9.45
C ARG A 75 7.66 -19.88 -9.45
N SER A 76 8.30 -20.20 -8.31
CA SER A 76 9.20 -21.36 -8.17
C SER A 76 8.49 -22.72 -8.32
N LEU A 77 7.17 -22.77 -8.25
CA LEU A 77 6.39 -23.99 -8.45
C LEU A 77 6.21 -24.33 -9.94
N GLY A 78 6.41 -23.39 -10.84
CA GLY A 78 6.31 -23.59 -12.28
C GLY A 78 7.57 -24.24 -12.87
N THR A 79 7.37 -25.13 -13.84
CA THR A 79 8.45 -25.80 -14.57
C THR A 79 8.75 -25.10 -15.89
N THR A 80 7.74 -24.53 -16.55
CA THR A 80 7.87 -23.72 -17.77
C THR A 80 7.73 -22.22 -17.45
N GLU A 81 8.15 -21.37 -18.38
CA GLU A 81 7.97 -19.92 -18.19
C GLU A 81 6.49 -19.49 -18.21
N GLU A 82 5.64 -20.20 -18.93
CA GLU A 82 4.20 -20.01 -18.97
C GLU A 82 3.58 -20.34 -17.61
N GLU A 83 3.95 -21.48 -17.01
CA GLU A 83 3.49 -21.86 -15.68
C GLU A 83 3.98 -20.89 -14.60
N LYS A 84 5.23 -20.45 -14.67
CA LYS A 84 5.78 -19.46 -13.74
C LYS A 84 5.01 -18.15 -13.77
N LYS A 85 4.67 -17.64 -14.98
CA LYS A 85 3.85 -16.44 -15.15
C LYS A 85 2.44 -16.64 -14.63
N LEU A 86 1.82 -17.79 -14.90
CA LEU A 86 0.48 -18.13 -14.42
C LEU A 86 0.43 -18.18 -12.90
N TYR A 87 1.40 -18.81 -12.25
CA TYR A 87 1.43 -18.91 -10.79
C TYR A 87 1.73 -17.56 -10.13
N GLU A 88 2.59 -16.74 -10.72
CA GLU A 88 2.82 -15.37 -10.27
C GLU A 88 1.54 -14.53 -10.37
N TRP A 89 0.82 -14.63 -11.50
CA TRP A 89 -0.45 -13.95 -11.69
C TRP A 89 -1.50 -14.41 -10.66
N ASN A 90 -1.66 -15.71 -10.46
CA ASN A 90 -2.57 -16.28 -9.46
C ASN A 90 -2.24 -15.78 -8.05
N ALA A 91 -0.96 -15.77 -7.69
CA ALA A 91 -0.51 -15.27 -6.40
C ALA A 91 -0.76 -13.77 -6.22
N SER A 92 -0.63 -12.99 -7.29
CA SER A 92 -0.97 -11.56 -7.31
C SER A 92 -2.47 -11.34 -7.18
N ALA A 93 -3.29 -12.11 -7.90
CA ALA A 93 -4.75 -12.03 -7.87
C ALA A 93 -5.31 -12.37 -6.48
N LEU A 94 -4.73 -13.35 -5.79
CA LEU A 94 -5.16 -13.75 -4.44
C LEU A 94 -5.02 -12.64 -3.38
N ILE A 95 -4.10 -11.70 -3.57
CA ILE A 95 -3.87 -10.59 -2.62
C ILE A 95 -4.40 -9.24 -3.13
N THR A 96 -5.15 -9.24 -4.24
CA THR A 96 -5.74 -8.05 -4.84
C THR A 96 -7.19 -8.31 -5.28
N VAL A 97 -7.43 -8.55 -6.57
CA VAL A 97 -8.77 -8.67 -7.16
C VAL A 97 -9.57 -9.87 -6.66
N TRP A 98 -8.92 -10.92 -6.16
CA TRP A 98 -9.49 -12.17 -5.65
C TRP A 98 -10.34 -12.94 -6.66
N GLY A 99 -11.08 -12.28 -7.54
CA GLY A 99 -11.95 -12.87 -8.54
C GLY A 99 -12.25 -11.93 -9.71
N ASP A 100 -13.35 -12.15 -10.40
CA ASP A 100 -13.81 -11.24 -11.45
C ASP A 100 -14.41 -9.94 -10.90
N SER A 101 -14.70 -8.98 -11.79
CA SER A 101 -15.24 -7.68 -11.40
C SER A 101 -16.60 -7.76 -10.72
N ILE A 102 -17.41 -8.79 -11.02
CA ILE A 102 -18.74 -8.98 -10.42
C ILE A 102 -18.56 -9.46 -8.99
N ALA A 103 -17.72 -10.46 -8.75
CA ALA A 103 -17.43 -10.99 -7.43
C ALA A 103 -16.78 -9.91 -6.54
N ALA A 104 -15.80 -9.17 -7.06
CA ALA A 104 -15.11 -8.12 -6.33
C ALA A 104 -16.04 -6.95 -5.96
N ASN A 105 -16.80 -6.41 -6.92
CA ASN A 105 -17.60 -5.20 -6.72
C ASN A 105 -18.98 -5.49 -6.06
N ARG A 106 -19.61 -6.63 -6.38
CA ARG A 106 -20.94 -6.99 -5.86
C ARG A 106 -20.90 -8.01 -4.73
N GLY A 107 -19.91 -8.91 -4.75
CA GLY A 107 -19.74 -9.96 -3.75
C GLY A 107 -19.03 -9.50 -2.46
N GLY A 108 -18.54 -8.25 -2.40
CA GLY A 108 -17.85 -7.71 -1.23
C GLY A 108 -16.48 -8.35 -0.96
N LEU A 109 -15.87 -8.96 -1.97
CA LEU A 109 -14.54 -9.58 -1.86
C LEU A 109 -13.40 -8.57 -2.03
N HIS A 110 -13.73 -7.31 -2.22
CA HIS A 110 -12.76 -6.22 -2.36
C HIS A 110 -11.92 -6.11 -1.09
N ASP A 111 -10.61 -6.05 -1.23
CA ASP A 111 -9.63 -6.01 -0.12
C ASP A 111 -9.69 -7.22 0.85
N TYR A 112 -10.35 -8.31 0.47
CA TYR A 112 -10.51 -9.50 1.32
C TYR A 112 -9.19 -10.10 1.78
N SER A 113 -8.19 -10.13 0.92
CA SER A 113 -6.87 -10.69 1.17
C SER A 113 -5.77 -9.62 1.29
N HIS A 114 -6.15 -8.42 1.68
CA HIS A 114 -5.23 -7.31 1.89
C HIS A 114 -3.97 -7.73 2.67
N ARG A 115 -2.82 -7.25 2.24
CA ARG A 115 -1.53 -7.52 2.86
C ARG A 115 -0.71 -6.24 2.99
N GLU A 116 -0.25 -5.98 4.20
CA GLU A 116 0.72 -4.91 4.46
C GLU A 116 2.13 -5.42 4.16
N TRP A 117 2.49 -5.48 2.89
CA TRP A 117 3.81 -5.88 2.45
C TRP A 117 4.49 -4.78 1.64
N SER A 118 5.81 -4.68 1.75
CA SER A 118 6.62 -3.84 0.88
C SER A 118 6.44 -4.26 -0.58
N GLY A 119 6.38 -3.28 -1.45
CA GLY A 119 6.10 -3.41 -2.87
C GLY A 119 4.62 -3.21 -3.18
N ILE A 120 3.69 -3.91 -2.53
CA ILE A 120 2.25 -3.69 -2.77
C ILE A 120 1.77 -2.36 -2.15
N LEU A 121 2.31 -1.97 -1.00
CA LEU A 121 2.00 -0.67 -0.38
C LEU A 121 2.36 0.49 -1.30
N LYS A 122 3.60 0.52 -1.80
CA LYS A 122 4.09 1.57 -2.69
C LYS A 122 3.44 1.52 -4.07
N ASP A 123 3.32 0.33 -4.66
CA ASP A 123 2.96 0.20 -6.08
C ASP A 123 1.45 0.17 -6.31
N LEU A 124 0.65 -0.22 -5.29
CA LEU A 124 -0.81 -0.31 -5.41
C LEU A 124 -1.54 0.60 -4.43
N TYR A 125 -1.37 0.42 -3.10
CA TYR A 125 -2.18 1.16 -2.13
C TYR A 125 -1.89 2.66 -2.11
N TYR A 126 -0.62 3.05 -2.27
CA TYR A 126 -0.26 4.45 -2.47
C TYR A 126 -1.00 5.08 -3.67
N GLN A 127 -1.07 4.36 -4.79
CA GLN A 127 -1.74 4.86 -6.00
C GLN A 127 -3.27 4.95 -5.81
N ARG A 128 -3.87 3.97 -5.12
CA ARG A 128 -5.31 3.99 -4.79
C ARG A 128 -5.66 5.22 -3.94
N TRP A 129 -4.92 5.43 -2.85
CA TRP A 129 -5.13 6.58 -1.96
C TRP A 129 -4.85 7.92 -2.66
N LYS A 130 -3.79 7.99 -3.43
CA LYS A 130 -3.46 9.18 -4.22
C LYS A 130 -4.61 9.55 -5.17
N THR A 131 -5.12 8.59 -5.94
CA THR A 131 -6.24 8.81 -6.86
C THR A 131 -7.49 9.29 -6.10
N PHE A 132 -7.78 8.68 -4.95
CA PHE A 132 -8.90 9.09 -4.10
C PHE A 132 -8.76 10.53 -3.60
N PHE A 133 -7.61 10.90 -3.07
CA PHE A 133 -7.37 12.26 -2.57
C PHE A 133 -7.37 13.29 -3.68
N GLU A 134 -6.80 12.99 -4.84
CA GLU A 134 -6.84 13.87 -6.01
C GLU A 134 -8.26 14.12 -6.50
N GLN A 135 -9.12 13.11 -6.45
CA GLN A 135 -10.53 13.25 -6.78
C GLN A 135 -11.23 14.16 -5.76
N LYS A 136 -11.08 13.90 -4.46
CA LYS A 136 -11.66 14.70 -3.39
C LYS A 136 -11.14 16.16 -3.37
N GLN A 137 -9.88 16.37 -3.72
CA GLN A 137 -9.33 17.73 -3.89
C GLN A 137 -10.00 18.49 -5.04
N ARG A 138 -10.26 17.81 -6.18
CA ARG A 138 -10.97 18.41 -7.32
C ARG A 138 -12.41 18.79 -6.99
N GLU A 139 -13.10 17.97 -6.16
CA GLU A 139 -14.43 18.31 -5.64
C GLU A 139 -14.37 19.57 -4.77
N LEU A 140 -13.44 19.65 -3.83
CA LEU A 140 -13.23 20.82 -2.99
C LEU A 140 -12.90 22.07 -3.80
N ASP A 141 -12.16 21.93 -4.90
CA ASP A 141 -11.82 23.01 -5.82
C ASP A 141 -13.01 23.49 -6.68
N GLY A 142 -14.13 22.78 -6.65
CA GLY A 142 -15.28 23.04 -7.51
C GLY A 142 -15.04 22.68 -8.99
N LYS A 143 -14.04 21.82 -9.25
CA LYS A 143 -13.69 21.34 -10.59
C LYS A 143 -14.41 20.05 -10.97
N LEU A 144 -15.10 19.45 -10.02
CA LEU A 144 -15.89 18.23 -10.17
C LEU A 144 -17.23 18.40 -9.46
N ASP A 145 -18.33 18.06 -10.16
CA ASP A 145 -19.63 17.95 -9.54
C ASP A 145 -19.80 16.55 -8.98
N GLN A 146 -20.10 16.42 -7.68
CA GLN A 146 -20.34 15.14 -7.01
C GLN A 146 -21.42 14.28 -7.70
N SER A 147 -22.38 14.90 -8.37
CA SER A 147 -23.45 14.21 -9.09
C SER A 147 -23.03 13.62 -10.44
N ALA A 148 -21.90 14.07 -10.98
CA ALA A 148 -21.36 13.66 -12.28
C ALA A 148 -20.12 12.75 -12.17
N GLU A 149 -19.75 12.36 -10.95
CA GLU A 149 -18.50 11.65 -10.67
C GLU A 149 -18.60 10.17 -11.05
N GLU A 150 -17.72 9.73 -11.95
CA GLU A 150 -17.54 8.30 -12.16
C GLU A 150 -16.80 7.67 -10.96
N PRO A 151 -17.29 6.54 -10.43
CA PRO A 151 -16.61 5.84 -9.35
C PRO A 151 -15.18 5.47 -9.74
N ILE A 152 -14.23 5.66 -8.82
CA ILE A 152 -12.84 5.24 -9.06
C ILE A 152 -12.82 3.73 -9.35
N ASN A 153 -12.21 3.36 -10.47
CA ASN A 153 -12.09 1.95 -10.86
C ASN A 153 -10.92 1.27 -10.11
N PHE A 154 -11.11 1.05 -8.81
CA PHE A 154 -10.12 0.35 -7.99
C PHE A 154 -9.84 -1.07 -8.49
N TYR A 155 -10.87 -1.79 -8.94
CA TYR A 155 -10.70 -3.11 -9.56
C TYR A 155 -9.76 -3.08 -10.75
N GLY A 156 -9.91 -2.09 -11.64
CA GLY A 156 -9.02 -1.91 -12.79
C GLY A 156 -7.57 -1.65 -12.39
N MET A 157 -7.36 -0.85 -11.33
CA MET A 157 -6.01 -0.59 -10.80
C MET A 157 -5.36 -1.86 -10.25
N GLU A 158 -6.09 -2.65 -9.48
CA GLU A 158 -5.62 -3.91 -8.90
C GLU A 158 -5.36 -4.97 -9.97
N LYS A 159 -6.26 -5.10 -10.95
CA LYS A 159 -6.08 -5.99 -12.09
C LYS A 159 -4.83 -5.64 -12.88
N ALA A 160 -4.64 -4.36 -13.20
CA ALA A 160 -3.44 -3.89 -13.90
C ALA A 160 -2.17 -4.15 -13.08
N TRP A 161 -2.23 -4.02 -11.76
CA TRP A 161 -1.11 -4.38 -10.90
C TRP A 161 -0.84 -5.89 -10.90
N ALA A 162 -1.88 -6.74 -10.82
CA ALA A 162 -1.75 -8.20 -10.85
C ALA A 162 -1.20 -8.72 -12.19
N GLU A 163 -1.58 -8.09 -13.30
CA GLU A 163 -1.13 -8.44 -14.66
C GLU A 163 0.29 -7.94 -14.99
N LYS A 164 0.79 -6.95 -14.24
CA LYS A 164 2.13 -6.42 -14.45
C LYS A 164 3.17 -7.47 -14.10
N ASN A 165 4.00 -7.83 -15.07
CA ASN A 165 5.11 -8.77 -14.86
C ASN A 165 6.11 -8.18 -13.84
N LYS A 166 6.21 -8.80 -12.68
CA LYS A 166 7.03 -8.32 -11.54
C LYS A 166 8.35 -9.08 -11.45
N THR A 167 8.78 -9.70 -12.55
CA THR A 167 10.07 -10.38 -12.60
C THR A 167 11.18 -9.39 -12.32
N ALA A 168 11.93 -9.67 -11.27
CA ALA A 168 13.23 -9.11 -10.99
C ALA A 168 13.28 -7.75 -10.28
N ASP A 169 12.61 -7.61 -9.16
CA ASP A 169 13.15 -6.69 -8.15
C ASP A 169 13.48 -7.46 -6.86
N SER A 170 14.37 -8.46 -7.03
CA SER A 170 14.96 -9.20 -5.90
C SER A 170 16.16 -8.47 -5.28
N SER A 171 16.43 -7.24 -5.69
CA SER A 171 17.71 -6.60 -5.39
C SER A 171 17.66 -5.35 -4.51
N ASP A 172 16.52 -4.82 -4.16
CA ASP A 172 16.47 -3.65 -3.28
C ASP A 172 16.17 -3.99 -1.82
N HIS A 173 16.81 -5.02 -1.26
CA HIS A 173 17.10 -4.96 0.17
C HIS A 173 18.19 -3.89 0.34
N LYS A 174 17.75 -2.63 0.45
CA LYS A 174 18.65 -1.52 0.70
C LYS A 174 19.55 -1.88 1.88
N SER A 175 20.82 -1.60 1.73
CA SER A 175 21.90 -1.80 2.71
C SER A 175 21.69 -1.11 4.08
N GLN A 176 20.54 -0.46 4.28
CA GLN A 176 20.18 0.14 5.56
C GLN A 176 19.73 -0.95 6.54
N THR A 177 20.28 -0.90 7.74
CA THR A 177 19.87 -1.82 8.80
C THR A 177 18.43 -1.52 9.21
N VAL A 178 17.69 -2.54 9.67
CA VAL A 178 16.33 -2.40 10.24
C VAL A 178 16.29 -1.25 11.25
N ILE A 179 17.33 -1.12 12.10
CA ILE A 179 17.40 -0.11 13.15
C ILE A 179 17.50 1.31 12.58
N GLU A 180 18.32 1.52 11.55
CA GLU A 180 18.48 2.84 10.92
C GLU A 180 17.20 3.26 10.20
N THR A 181 16.58 2.34 9.46
CA THR A 181 15.30 2.62 8.78
C THR A 181 14.19 2.89 9.79
N ALA A 182 14.05 2.07 10.84
CA ALA A 182 13.05 2.29 11.88
C ALA A 182 13.23 3.63 12.60
N LYS A 183 14.46 4.02 12.93
CA LYS A 183 14.76 5.34 13.51
C LYS A 183 14.43 6.49 12.57
N SER A 184 14.76 6.37 11.30
CA SER A 184 14.45 7.38 10.29
C SER A 184 12.95 7.54 10.13
N VAL A 185 12.23 6.44 9.93
CA VAL A 185 10.77 6.42 9.80
C VAL A 185 10.09 7.00 11.02
N TYR A 186 10.51 6.61 12.22
CA TYR A 186 9.94 7.12 13.47
C TYR A 186 10.08 8.64 13.56
N ARG A 187 11.26 9.17 13.31
CA ARG A 187 11.52 10.62 13.37
C ARG A 187 10.75 11.41 12.33
N THR A 188 10.73 10.95 11.09
CA THR A 188 10.16 11.72 9.97
C THR A 188 8.65 11.58 9.86
N ALA A 189 8.11 10.41 10.19
CA ALA A 189 6.70 10.13 9.97
C ALA A 189 5.84 10.16 11.26
N ILE A 190 6.44 9.90 12.43
CA ILE A 190 5.72 9.80 13.69
C ILE A 190 5.95 11.02 14.58
N GLU A 191 7.20 11.44 14.79
CA GLU A 191 7.54 12.61 15.65
C GLU A 191 7.35 13.96 14.95
N ALA A 192 7.40 14.03 13.62
CA ALA A 192 7.16 15.27 12.89
C ALA A 192 5.74 15.79 13.17
N LYS A 193 5.66 17.01 13.77
CA LYS A 193 4.42 17.71 14.09
C LYS A 193 3.86 18.43 12.87
#